data_acbc56bec5e051f86fe8fd785f306da0
#
_entry.id   acbc56bec5e051f86fe8fd785f306da0
#
_cell.length_a   1.000
_cell.length_b   1.000
_cell.length_c   1.000
_cell.angle_alpha   90.00
_cell.angle_beta   90.00
_cell.angle_gamma   90.00
#
_symmetry.space_group_name_H-M   'P 1'
#
loop_
_entity.id
_entity.type
_entity.pdbx_description
1 polymer ?
#
loop_
_entity_poly.entity_id
_entity_poly.type
_entity_poly.pdbx_seq_one_letter_code
_entity_poly.pdbx_strand_id
1 'polypeptide(L)'
;MNHRIAILSDIHGDTTALEAVIADARAQGATEYWLLGDILLPGPGREDLFDLLDAIPITAAVRGNWDDCVLEALDGEYGLEDPQEIQMLRLTQYVMEGLDPKRIDWLRSLPLVEKKEVNGIRFSLSHNLPEKNYGGDLRPANATENFDQLLDDQTDMAIYGHVHKQLLRYASQGQQIINPGTIGMPYFDWMPLQNHRAQYALIDVEEDGVTNLQFRKVSYDYEAELQDAKDKGLPFIEMYEELRREDNYRGHNKELLASLNKKYGYDQDVKNFYDFLS
;
A
#
# COMPACT_ATOMS: atom_id res chain seq x y z
N MET A 1 -4.98 2.47 -29.49
CA MET A 1 -5.62 1.34 -28.72
C MET A 1 -6.15 1.92 -27.43
N ASN A 2 -7.34 1.56 -26.99
CA ASN A 2 -7.90 2.11 -25.76
C ASN A 2 -7.35 1.32 -24.55
N HIS A 3 -6.83 2.02 -23.57
CA HIS A 3 -6.33 1.46 -22.32
C HIS A 3 -7.29 1.83 -21.19
N ARG A 4 -7.74 0.85 -20.41
CA ARG A 4 -8.45 1.07 -19.15
C ARG A 4 -7.59 0.53 -18.01
N ILE A 5 -6.98 1.43 -17.29
CA ILE A 5 -5.95 1.16 -16.30
C ILE A 5 -6.56 1.20 -14.90
N ALA A 6 -6.48 0.12 -14.16
CA ALA A 6 -6.82 0.10 -12.73
C ALA A 6 -5.57 0.45 -11.91
N ILE A 7 -5.68 1.48 -11.08
CA ILE A 7 -4.59 1.96 -10.22
C ILE A 7 -4.85 1.52 -8.80
N LEU A 8 -4.02 0.61 -8.33
CA LEU A 8 -4.06 -0.03 -7.01
C LEU A 8 -2.98 0.56 -6.11
N SER A 9 -3.28 0.80 -4.84
CA SER A 9 -2.34 1.35 -3.87
C SER A 9 -2.67 0.89 -2.45
N ASP A 10 -1.65 0.79 -1.63
CA ASP A 10 -1.82 0.64 -0.18
C ASP A 10 -2.75 -0.54 0.15
N ILE A 11 -2.37 -1.74 -0.31
CA ILE A 11 -3.12 -3.00 -0.10
C ILE A 11 -3.00 -3.43 1.36
N HIS A 12 -1.82 -3.23 1.96
CA HIS A 12 -1.56 -3.48 3.38
C HIS A 12 -1.94 -4.89 3.85
N GLY A 13 -1.74 -5.89 3.00
CA GLY A 13 -2.02 -7.28 3.35
C GLY A 13 -3.52 -7.63 3.42
N ASP A 14 -4.44 -6.76 2.99
CA ASP A 14 -5.88 -7.03 2.97
C ASP A 14 -6.26 -7.80 1.70
N THR A 15 -6.15 -9.13 1.78
CA THR A 15 -6.41 -10.04 0.66
C THR A 15 -7.88 -9.99 0.23
N THR A 16 -8.81 -9.90 1.19
CA THR A 16 -10.26 -9.86 0.93
C THR A 16 -10.66 -8.58 0.19
N ALA A 17 -10.08 -7.45 0.57
CA ALA A 17 -10.32 -6.18 -0.14
C ALA A 17 -9.71 -6.20 -1.55
N LEU A 18 -8.50 -6.75 -1.70
CA LEU A 18 -7.84 -6.88 -3.01
C LEU A 18 -8.66 -7.74 -3.97
N GLU A 19 -9.17 -8.89 -3.51
CA GLU A 19 -10.02 -9.76 -4.31
C GLU A 19 -11.26 -9.02 -4.82
N ALA A 20 -11.95 -8.29 -3.94
CA ALA A 20 -13.11 -7.50 -4.30
C ALA A 20 -12.79 -6.39 -5.31
N VAL A 21 -11.65 -5.70 -5.15
CA VAL A 21 -11.18 -4.67 -6.07
C VAL A 21 -10.86 -5.25 -7.45
N ILE A 22 -10.16 -6.38 -7.50
CA ILE A 22 -9.85 -7.06 -8.77
C ILE A 22 -11.13 -7.50 -9.48
N ALA A 23 -12.10 -8.04 -8.75
CA ALA A 23 -13.39 -8.44 -9.32
C ALA A 23 -14.16 -7.22 -9.90
N ASP A 24 -14.20 -6.11 -9.17
CA ASP A 24 -14.84 -4.87 -9.65
C ASP A 24 -14.09 -4.28 -10.86
N ALA A 25 -12.76 -4.20 -10.82
CA ALA A 25 -11.94 -3.69 -11.92
C ALA A 25 -12.14 -4.50 -13.21
N ARG A 26 -12.16 -5.84 -13.10
CA ARG A 26 -12.48 -6.73 -14.23
C ARG A 26 -13.91 -6.48 -14.77
N ALA A 27 -14.88 -6.33 -13.89
CA ALA A 27 -16.28 -6.02 -14.28
C ALA A 27 -16.40 -4.65 -14.96
N GLN A 28 -15.54 -3.69 -14.59
CA GLN A 28 -15.41 -2.39 -15.25
C GLN A 28 -14.62 -2.46 -16.57
N GLY A 29 -14.03 -3.62 -16.91
CA GLY A 29 -13.28 -3.81 -18.14
C GLY A 29 -11.82 -3.32 -18.07
N ALA A 30 -11.21 -3.30 -16.91
CA ALA A 30 -9.77 -2.99 -16.78
C ALA A 30 -8.93 -3.92 -17.65
N THR A 31 -8.02 -3.35 -18.44
CA THR A 31 -7.15 -4.07 -19.37
C THR A 31 -5.74 -4.26 -18.80
N GLU A 32 -5.36 -3.44 -17.83
CA GLU A 32 -4.06 -3.45 -17.16
C GLU A 32 -4.16 -2.83 -15.77
N TYR A 33 -3.15 -3.11 -14.95
CA TYR A 33 -3.11 -2.70 -13.54
C TYR A 33 -1.77 -2.05 -13.23
N TRP A 34 -1.81 -0.93 -12.50
CA TRP A 34 -0.64 -0.24 -11.95
C TRP A 34 -0.68 -0.31 -10.43
N LEU A 35 0.45 -0.62 -9.79
CA LEU A 35 0.56 -0.86 -8.37
C LEU A 35 1.50 0.17 -7.73
N LEU A 36 1.02 0.88 -6.72
CA LEU A 36 1.74 2.00 -6.11
C LEU A 36 2.38 1.68 -4.75
N GLY A 37 2.65 0.40 -4.48
CA GLY A 37 3.34 -0.01 -3.25
C GLY A 37 2.45 -0.23 -2.04
N ASP A 38 3.08 -0.44 -0.89
CA ASP A 38 2.48 -0.86 0.38
C ASP A 38 1.60 -2.10 0.20
N ILE A 39 2.23 -3.16 -0.29
CA ILE A 39 1.57 -4.42 -0.65
C ILE A 39 1.29 -5.25 0.59
N LEU A 40 2.30 -5.39 1.44
CA LEU A 40 2.29 -6.21 2.65
C LEU A 40 1.99 -5.36 3.89
N LEU A 41 1.58 -6.01 4.98
CA LEU A 41 1.48 -5.45 6.33
C LEU A 41 0.68 -4.13 6.45
N PRO A 42 0.01 -3.93 7.61
CA PRO A 42 -0.06 -4.81 8.78
C PRO A 42 -1.09 -5.93 8.70
N GLY A 43 -1.78 -6.11 7.58
CA GLY A 43 -2.79 -7.15 7.38
C GLY A 43 -2.21 -8.56 7.19
N PRO A 44 -3.07 -9.59 7.11
CA PRO A 44 -2.68 -11.00 7.17
C PRO A 44 -2.19 -11.59 5.85
N GLY A 45 -2.32 -10.87 4.72
CA GLY A 45 -2.00 -11.38 3.38
C GLY A 45 -0.53 -11.73 3.21
N ARG A 46 -0.28 -12.89 2.61
CA ARG A 46 1.05 -13.42 2.30
C ARG A 46 1.05 -13.95 0.87
N GLU A 47 1.33 -15.24 0.64
CA GLU A 47 1.35 -15.82 -0.72
C GLU A 47 -0.01 -15.73 -1.42
N ASP A 48 -1.10 -15.92 -0.69
CA ASP A 48 -2.47 -15.78 -1.19
C ASP A 48 -2.77 -14.39 -1.80
N LEU A 49 -2.16 -13.35 -1.26
CA LEU A 49 -2.24 -11.99 -1.83
C LEU A 49 -1.47 -11.93 -3.16
N PHE A 50 -0.29 -12.52 -3.23
CA PHE A 50 0.51 -12.57 -4.46
C PHE A 50 -0.13 -13.43 -5.53
N ASP A 51 -0.83 -14.51 -5.17
CA ASP A 51 -1.63 -15.31 -6.12
C ASP A 51 -2.70 -14.46 -6.84
N LEU A 52 -3.31 -13.50 -6.11
CA LEU A 52 -4.25 -12.55 -6.71
C LEU A 52 -3.55 -11.56 -7.65
N LEU A 53 -2.38 -11.05 -7.26
CA LEU A 53 -1.58 -10.16 -8.10
C LEU A 53 -1.07 -10.85 -9.37
N ASP A 54 -0.65 -12.11 -9.28
CA ASP A 54 -0.23 -12.90 -10.44
C ASP A 54 -1.38 -13.16 -11.43
N ALA A 55 -2.62 -13.13 -10.97
CA ALA A 55 -3.81 -13.34 -11.80
C ALA A 55 -4.23 -12.12 -12.62
N ILE A 56 -3.53 -10.98 -12.53
CA ILE A 56 -3.83 -9.73 -13.23
C ILE A 56 -2.61 -9.21 -14.00
N PRO A 57 -2.79 -8.55 -15.16
CA PRO A 57 -1.68 -7.98 -15.93
C PRO A 57 -1.17 -6.69 -15.28
N ILE A 58 -0.24 -6.80 -14.32
CA ILE A 58 0.45 -5.64 -13.75
C ILE A 58 1.49 -5.17 -14.75
N THR A 59 1.35 -3.96 -15.26
CA THR A 59 2.24 -3.36 -16.29
C THR A 59 3.13 -2.26 -15.75
N ALA A 60 2.89 -1.81 -14.51
CA ALA A 60 3.77 -0.90 -13.75
C ALA A 60 3.63 -1.17 -12.25
N ALA A 61 4.74 -1.08 -11.52
CA ALA A 61 4.73 -1.20 -10.08
C ALA A 61 5.87 -0.42 -9.43
N VAL A 62 5.59 0.24 -8.31
CA VAL A 62 6.59 0.92 -7.48
C VAL A 62 6.53 0.41 -6.05
N ARG A 63 7.59 0.62 -5.28
CA ARG A 63 7.75 0.16 -3.91
C ARG A 63 7.27 1.21 -2.92
N GLY A 64 6.49 0.80 -1.91
CA GLY A 64 6.02 1.63 -0.81
C GLY A 64 6.93 1.59 0.42
N ASN A 65 6.59 2.39 1.42
CA ASN A 65 7.38 2.48 2.65
C ASN A 65 7.19 1.26 3.57
N TRP A 66 6.04 0.61 3.57
CA TRP A 66 5.87 -0.64 4.31
C TRP A 66 6.60 -1.81 3.66
N ASP A 67 6.70 -1.80 2.32
CA ASP A 67 7.53 -2.77 1.61
C ASP A 67 9.01 -2.57 1.98
N ASP A 68 9.49 -1.31 2.07
CA ASP A 68 10.84 -0.99 2.53
C ASP A 68 11.05 -1.44 3.98
N CYS A 69 10.10 -1.21 4.89
CA CYS A 69 10.21 -1.68 6.28
C CYS A 69 10.39 -3.21 6.38
N VAL A 70 9.72 -3.98 5.52
CA VAL A 70 9.95 -5.44 5.45
C VAL A 70 11.37 -5.75 4.97
N LEU A 71 11.84 -5.05 3.94
CA LEU A 71 13.18 -5.25 3.39
C LEU A 71 14.28 -4.85 4.38
N GLU A 72 14.13 -3.72 5.07
CA GLU A 72 15.02 -3.23 6.12
C GLU A 72 15.13 -4.23 7.29
N ALA A 73 13.98 -4.81 7.70
CA ALA A 73 13.95 -5.86 8.71
C ALA A 73 14.74 -7.10 8.27
N LEU A 74 14.61 -7.52 7.01
CA LEU A 74 15.34 -8.66 6.44
C LEU A 74 16.84 -8.36 6.25
N ASP A 75 17.20 -7.10 6.03
CA ASP A 75 18.60 -6.66 5.87
C ASP A 75 19.29 -6.42 7.22
N GLY A 76 18.58 -6.65 8.35
CA GLY A 76 19.13 -6.53 9.70
C GLY A 76 19.30 -5.09 10.16
N GLU A 77 18.55 -4.14 9.60
CA GLU A 77 18.64 -2.72 9.97
C GLU A 77 17.90 -2.40 11.28
N TYR A 78 17.03 -3.29 11.76
CA TYR A 78 16.29 -3.13 13.02
C TYR A 78 16.95 -3.87 14.17
N GLY A 79 16.90 -3.27 15.37
CA GLY A 79 17.43 -3.82 16.60
C GLY A 79 16.37 -4.45 17.51
N LEU A 80 16.82 -4.93 18.68
CA LEU A 80 15.97 -5.61 19.66
C LEU A 80 15.65 -4.72 20.89
N GLU A 81 15.98 -3.43 20.84
CA GLU A 81 15.78 -2.52 21.99
C GLU A 81 14.55 -1.62 21.80
N ASP A 82 14.22 -1.24 20.57
CA ASP A 82 13.05 -0.39 20.29
C ASP A 82 11.80 -1.26 20.09
N PRO A 83 10.73 -1.05 20.87
CA PRO A 83 9.47 -1.82 20.73
C PRO A 83 8.84 -1.74 19.33
N GLN A 84 9.07 -0.66 18.57
CA GLN A 84 8.58 -0.52 17.19
C GLN A 84 9.39 -1.39 16.21
N GLU A 85 10.71 -1.47 16.40
CA GLU A 85 11.57 -2.32 15.58
C GLU A 85 11.26 -3.81 15.86
N ILE A 86 11.04 -4.18 17.13
CA ILE A 86 10.55 -5.53 17.49
C ILE A 86 9.20 -5.82 16.82
N GLN A 87 8.28 -4.85 16.76
CA GLN A 87 7.01 -5.03 16.05
C GLN A 87 7.27 -5.33 14.56
N MET A 88 8.10 -4.55 13.90
CA MET A 88 8.40 -4.76 12.48
C MET A 88 9.09 -6.10 12.23
N LEU A 89 10.09 -6.47 13.04
CA LEU A 89 10.73 -7.79 12.97
C LEU A 89 9.72 -8.92 13.14
N ARG A 90 8.81 -8.84 14.10
CA ARG A 90 7.81 -9.90 14.35
C ARG A 90 6.78 -9.99 13.21
N LEU A 91 6.35 -8.86 12.67
CA LEU A 91 5.46 -8.83 11.50
C LEU A 91 6.17 -9.35 10.25
N THR A 92 7.43 -8.99 10.03
CA THR A 92 8.25 -9.52 8.92
C THR A 92 8.47 -11.02 9.05
N GLN A 93 8.78 -11.52 10.25
CA GLN A 93 8.86 -12.96 10.52
C GLN A 93 7.55 -13.68 10.14
N TYR A 94 6.41 -13.12 10.53
CA TYR A 94 5.09 -13.65 10.17
C TYR A 94 4.89 -13.71 8.65
N VAL A 95 5.28 -12.68 7.94
CA VAL A 95 5.23 -12.67 6.46
C VAL A 95 6.09 -13.80 5.90
N MET A 96 7.34 -13.94 6.35
CA MET A 96 8.28 -14.95 5.87
C MET A 96 7.86 -16.40 6.16
N GLU A 97 7.06 -16.63 7.21
CA GLU A 97 6.51 -17.96 7.53
C GLU A 97 5.55 -18.49 6.45
N GLY A 98 5.02 -17.64 5.58
CA GLY A 98 4.02 -18.02 4.57
C GLY A 98 4.20 -17.38 3.20
N LEU A 99 5.40 -16.87 2.87
CA LEU A 99 5.70 -16.21 1.62
C LEU A 99 6.84 -16.92 0.88
N ASP A 100 6.71 -17.13 -0.43
CA ASP A 100 7.84 -17.59 -1.28
C ASP A 100 8.93 -16.48 -1.27
N PRO A 101 10.19 -16.82 -0.92
CA PRO A 101 11.29 -15.86 -0.93
C PRO A 101 11.46 -15.06 -2.24
N LYS A 102 11.03 -15.61 -3.36
CA LYS A 102 11.04 -14.90 -4.65
C LYS A 102 10.17 -13.64 -4.65
N ARG A 103 9.15 -13.57 -3.78
CA ARG A 103 8.33 -12.37 -3.62
C ARG A 103 9.14 -11.22 -3.03
N ILE A 104 10.04 -11.53 -2.10
CA ILE A 104 10.98 -10.54 -1.53
C ILE A 104 11.94 -10.04 -2.62
N ASP A 105 12.48 -10.93 -3.45
CA ASP A 105 13.34 -10.53 -4.58
C ASP A 105 12.59 -9.62 -5.56
N TRP A 106 11.32 -9.93 -5.82
CA TRP A 106 10.46 -9.08 -6.65
C TRP A 106 10.20 -7.72 -6.00
N LEU A 107 9.83 -7.65 -4.71
CA LEU A 107 9.67 -6.38 -3.98
C LEU A 107 10.94 -5.53 -4.05
N ARG A 108 12.11 -6.16 -3.84
CA ARG A 108 13.42 -5.50 -3.92
C ARG A 108 13.72 -4.92 -5.30
N SER A 109 13.20 -5.55 -6.35
CA SER A 109 13.40 -5.10 -7.74
C SER A 109 12.54 -3.90 -8.11
N LEU A 110 11.49 -3.58 -7.34
CA LEU A 110 10.59 -2.47 -7.64
C LEU A 110 11.31 -1.13 -7.45
N PRO A 111 11.19 -0.19 -8.41
CA PRO A 111 11.73 1.15 -8.28
C PRO A 111 10.90 2.01 -7.32
N LEU A 112 11.46 3.13 -6.84
CA LEU A 112 10.70 4.17 -6.13
C LEU A 112 9.85 5.01 -7.09
N VAL A 113 10.29 5.13 -8.33
CA VAL A 113 9.57 5.86 -9.39
C VAL A 113 9.58 5.04 -10.67
N GLU A 114 8.43 4.91 -11.29
CA GLU A 114 8.30 4.34 -12.64
C GLU A 114 7.70 5.37 -13.59
N LYS A 115 8.29 5.50 -14.78
CA LYS A 115 7.78 6.35 -15.87
C LYS A 115 7.09 5.46 -16.90
N LYS A 116 5.87 5.83 -17.26
CA LYS A 116 5.09 5.13 -18.30
C LYS A 116 4.63 6.10 -19.34
N GLU A 117 4.63 5.66 -20.59
CA GLU A 117 3.99 6.38 -21.68
C GLU A 117 2.86 5.51 -22.27
N VAL A 118 1.66 6.07 -22.32
CA VAL A 118 0.48 5.43 -22.89
C VAL A 118 -0.19 6.40 -23.83
N ASN A 119 -0.28 6.04 -25.10
CA ASN A 119 -0.86 6.88 -26.18
C ASN A 119 -0.30 8.31 -26.20
N GLY A 120 1.00 8.48 -25.92
CA GLY A 120 1.67 9.78 -25.92
C GLY A 120 1.52 10.59 -24.63
N ILE A 121 0.76 10.11 -23.65
CA ILE A 121 0.67 10.70 -22.31
C ILE A 121 1.73 10.08 -21.41
N ARG A 122 2.55 10.93 -20.78
CA ARG A 122 3.68 10.52 -19.93
C ARG A 122 3.30 10.61 -18.47
N PHE A 123 3.30 9.45 -17.82
CA PHE A 123 2.96 9.29 -16.41
C PHE A 123 4.22 9.15 -15.56
N SER A 124 4.19 9.74 -14.36
CA SER A 124 5.12 9.47 -13.27
C SER A 124 4.38 8.75 -12.16
N LEU A 125 4.83 7.55 -11.80
CA LEU A 125 4.26 6.74 -10.72
C LEU A 125 5.25 6.71 -9.57
N SER A 126 4.79 6.99 -8.35
CA SER A 126 5.58 6.86 -7.12
C SER A 126 4.68 6.53 -5.95
N HIS A 127 5.22 5.95 -4.87
CA HIS A 127 4.41 5.75 -3.68
C HIS A 127 4.15 7.06 -2.94
N ASN A 128 5.17 7.89 -2.77
CA ASN A 128 5.08 9.25 -2.21
C ASN A 128 5.95 10.16 -3.08
N LEU A 129 6.86 10.95 -2.50
CA LEU A 129 7.81 11.74 -3.29
C LEU A 129 8.78 10.85 -4.09
N PRO A 130 9.31 11.30 -5.24
CA PRO A 130 10.20 10.50 -6.08
C PRO A 130 11.46 9.96 -5.38
N GLU A 131 12.00 10.73 -4.43
CA GLU A 131 13.21 10.38 -3.70
C GLU A 131 12.93 9.85 -2.29
N LYS A 132 11.64 9.83 -1.86
CA LYS A 132 11.25 9.53 -0.50
C LYS A 132 9.82 8.98 -0.45
N ASN A 133 9.68 7.66 -0.32
CA ASN A 133 8.37 7.00 -0.34
C ASN A 133 7.56 7.10 0.98
N TYR A 134 7.96 7.93 1.93
CA TYR A 134 7.31 8.13 3.24
C TYR A 134 7.15 9.60 3.60
N GLY A 135 6.36 9.90 4.64
CA GLY A 135 6.20 11.23 5.22
C GLY A 135 4.90 11.94 4.84
N GLY A 136 4.70 13.12 5.39
CA GLY A 136 3.44 13.86 5.28
C GLY A 136 3.40 14.94 4.20
N ASP A 137 4.35 14.95 3.26
CA ASP A 137 4.57 16.05 2.32
C ASP A 137 3.44 16.20 1.28
N LEU A 138 2.74 15.11 0.97
CA LEU A 138 1.69 15.06 -0.06
C LEU A 138 0.27 14.88 0.51
N ARG A 139 0.06 15.29 1.76
CA ARG A 139 -1.30 15.30 2.32
C ARG A 139 -2.20 16.29 1.58
N PRO A 140 -3.51 16.01 1.43
CA PRO A 140 -4.43 16.85 0.63
C PRO A 140 -4.44 18.33 0.99
N ALA A 141 -4.18 18.68 2.26
CA ALA A 141 -4.16 20.06 2.73
C ALA A 141 -2.84 20.80 2.49
N ASN A 142 -1.80 20.11 2.00
CA ASN A 142 -0.49 20.73 1.79
C ASN A 142 -0.48 21.64 0.55
N ALA A 143 0.53 22.53 0.50
CA ALA A 143 0.71 23.50 -0.56
C ALA A 143 0.95 22.82 -1.94
N THR A 144 0.59 23.50 -3.02
CA THR A 144 0.72 22.96 -4.38
C THR A 144 2.18 22.67 -4.73
N GLU A 145 3.10 23.48 -4.25
CA GLU A 145 4.54 23.34 -4.47
C GLU A 145 5.10 22.00 -3.97
N ASN A 146 4.48 21.40 -2.96
CA ASN A 146 4.87 20.05 -2.52
C ASN A 146 4.57 19.01 -3.60
N PHE A 147 3.44 19.16 -4.26
CA PHE A 147 2.98 18.24 -5.30
C PHE A 147 3.71 18.44 -6.64
N ASP A 148 4.22 19.64 -6.90
CA ASP A 148 5.05 19.91 -8.08
C ASP A 148 6.30 19.03 -8.12
N GLN A 149 6.77 18.55 -6.94
CA GLN A 149 7.91 17.63 -6.84
C GLN A 149 7.66 16.23 -7.44
N LEU A 150 6.40 15.86 -7.70
CA LEU A 150 6.03 14.61 -8.38
C LEU A 150 6.27 14.66 -9.89
N LEU A 151 6.55 15.84 -10.41
CA LEU A 151 6.60 16.14 -11.84
C LEU A 151 8.00 16.59 -12.25
N ASP A 152 8.36 16.26 -13.48
CA ASP A 152 9.50 16.82 -14.20
C ASP A 152 9.02 17.39 -15.54
N ASP A 153 9.94 17.95 -16.33
CA ASP A 153 9.64 18.58 -17.63
C ASP A 153 9.05 17.60 -18.66
N GLN A 154 9.10 16.31 -18.38
CA GLN A 154 8.60 15.25 -19.28
C GLN A 154 7.36 14.54 -18.74
N THR A 155 6.78 15.00 -17.64
CA THR A 155 5.63 14.38 -17.01
C THR A 155 4.36 15.16 -17.29
N ASP A 156 3.36 14.50 -17.85
CA ASP A 156 2.05 15.10 -18.14
C ASP A 156 1.05 14.85 -17.00
N MET A 157 1.21 13.71 -16.29
CA MET A 157 0.38 13.31 -15.15
C MET A 157 1.20 12.55 -14.12
N ALA A 158 1.00 12.86 -12.83
CA ALA A 158 1.60 12.11 -11.73
C ALA A 158 0.53 11.32 -10.97
N ILE A 159 0.90 10.12 -10.50
CA ILE A 159 0.05 9.26 -9.71
C ILE A 159 0.85 8.79 -8.50
N TYR A 160 0.28 8.96 -7.29
CA TYR A 160 0.96 8.63 -6.04
C TYR A 160 0.00 7.95 -5.05
N GLY A 161 0.53 7.21 -4.08
CA GLY A 161 -0.21 6.48 -3.03
C GLY A 161 -0.09 7.11 -1.63
N HIS A 162 0.23 6.28 -0.63
CA HIS A 162 0.71 6.62 0.71
C HIS A 162 -0.26 7.36 1.65
N VAL A 163 -0.97 8.36 1.16
CA VAL A 163 -1.82 9.20 2.05
C VAL A 163 -3.23 8.66 2.23
N HIS A 164 -3.58 7.55 1.58
CA HIS A 164 -4.86 6.84 1.69
C HIS A 164 -6.10 7.71 1.43
N LYS A 165 -5.98 8.73 0.58
CA LYS A 165 -7.08 9.67 0.27
C LYS A 165 -7.25 9.79 -1.23
N GLN A 166 -8.45 9.46 -1.73
CA GLN A 166 -8.77 9.72 -3.15
C GLN A 166 -8.69 11.21 -3.43
N LEU A 167 -7.84 11.59 -4.38
CA LEU A 167 -7.56 12.99 -4.70
C LEU A 167 -7.29 13.16 -6.20
N LEU A 168 -7.90 14.19 -6.78
CA LEU A 168 -7.46 14.81 -8.03
C LEU A 168 -7.12 16.26 -7.72
N ARG A 169 -5.93 16.69 -8.09
CA ARG A 169 -5.55 18.09 -8.04
C ARG A 169 -4.68 18.49 -9.23
N TYR A 170 -4.41 19.76 -9.37
CA TYR A 170 -3.57 20.32 -10.40
C TYR A 170 -2.27 20.84 -9.78
N ALA A 171 -1.16 20.59 -10.46
CA ALA A 171 0.14 21.21 -10.21
C ALA A 171 0.14 22.69 -10.61
N SER A 172 1.21 23.41 -10.24
CA SER A 172 1.34 24.84 -10.54
C SER A 172 1.33 25.16 -12.05
N GLN A 173 1.73 24.21 -12.90
CA GLN A 173 1.71 24.37 -14.36
C GLN A 173 0.48 23.73 -15.03
N GLY A 174 -0.45 23.18 -14.25
CA GLY A 174 -1.71 22.63 -14.75
C GLY A 174 -1.72 21.12 -15.04
N GLN A 175 -0.61 20.39 -14.81
CA GLN A 175 -0.60 18.94 -14.89
C GLN A 175 -1.51 18.34 -13.81
N GLN A 176 -2.06 17.16 -14.10
CA GLN A 176 -2.92 16.47 -13.15
C GLN A 176 -2.13 15.55 -12.23
N ILE A 177 -2.53 15.52 -10.97
CA ILE A 177 -1.96 14.66 -9.93
C ILE A 177 -3.09 13.87 -9.28
N ILE A 178 -2.95 12.54 -9.23
CA ILE A 178 -3.99 11.64 -8.78
C ILE A 178 -3.47 10.79 -7.62
N ASN A 179 -4.32 10.59 -6.61
CA ASN A 179 -4.16 9.54 -5.62
C ASN A 179 -5.38 8.61 -5.67
N PRO A 180 -5.23 7.30 -5.84
CA PRO A 180 -6.35 6.36 -5.98
C PRO A 180 -7.05 6.05 -4.65
N GLY A 181 -6.51 6.52 -3.52
CA GLY A 181 -6.90 6.07 -2.19
C GLY A 181 -6.14 4.81 -1.78
N THR A 182 -6.74 3.96 -0.97
CA THR A 182 -6.15 2.75 -0.41
C THR A 182 -7.10 1.56 -0.53
N ILE A 183 -6.56 0.39 -0.77
CA ILE A 183 -7.34 -0.86 -0.77
C ILE A 183 -7.58 -1.31 0.67
N GLY A 184 -6.53 -1.44 1.48
CA GLY A 184 -6.60 -2.11 2.77
C GLY A 184 -6.79 -1.20 3.99
N MET A 185 -6.43 0.09 3.92
CA MET A 185 -6.42 0.95 5.12
C MET A 185 -7.04 2.34 4.86
N PRO A 186 -8.35 2.44 4.61
CA PRO A 186 -9.00 3.74 4.45
C PRO A 186 -9.02 4.51 5.76
N TYR A 187 -8.53 5.77 5.74
CA TYR A 187 -8.59 6.69 6.87
C TYR A 187 -9.68 7.75 6.69
N PHE A 188 -10.40 8.04 7.77
CA PHE A 188 -11.47 9.04 7.79
C PHE A 188 -11.20 10.08 8.87
N ASP A 189 -10.84 11.29 8.47
CA ASP A 189 -10.66 12.43 9.39
C ASP A 189 -11.99 12.88 10.02
N TRP A 190 -13.11 12.46 9.44
CA TRP A 190 -14.47 12.76 9.90
C TRP A 190 -15.28 11.47 9.97
N MET A 191 -15.41 10.91 11.17
CA MET A 191 -16.02 9.59 11.44
C MET A 191 -17.37 9.35 10.76
N PRO A 192 -18.30 10.35 10.63
CA PRO A 192 -19.54 10.16 9.88
C PRO A 192 -19.37 9.77 8.40
N LEU A 193 -18.16 9.89 7.82
CA LEU A 193 -17.84 9.47 6.45
C LEU A 193 -17.18 8.09 6.39
N GLN A 194 -16.90 7.47 7.53
CA GLN A 194 -16.32 6.12 7.59
C GLN A 194 -17.21 5.11 6.86
N ASN A 195 -16.60 4.25 6.05
CA ASN A 195 -17.37 3.27 5.27
C ASN A 195 -16.64 1.95 4.95
N HIS A 196 -15.47 1.67 5.50
CA HIS A 196 -14.69 0.44 5.31
C HIS A 196 -14.66 -0.13 3.87
N ARG A 197 -14.72 0.73 2.84
CA ARG A 197 -14.69 0.31 1.46
C ARG A 197 -13.28 0.41 0.90
N ALA A 198 -12.87 -0.64 0.19
CA ALA A 198 -11.63 -0.61 -0.57
C ALA A 198 -11.69 0.45 -1.68
N GLN A 199 -10.62 1.20 -1.87
CA GLN A 199 -10.55 2.31 -2.81
C GLN A 199 -9.50 2.03 -3.88
N TYR A 200 -9.84 2.39 -5.13
CA TYR A 200 -8.91 2.39 -6.25
C TYR A 200 -9.37 3.41 -7.30
N ALA A 201 -8.59 3.62 -8.35
CA ALA A 201 -8.98 4.47 -9.47
C ALA A 201 -8.96 3.71 -10.80
N LEU A 202 -9.79 4.14 -11.74
CA LEU A 202 -9.73 3.73 -13.14
C LEU A 202 -9.42 4.95 -14.00
N ILE A 203 -8.49 4.81 -14.95
CA ILE A 203 -8.17 5.82 -15.95
C ILE A 203 -8.37 5.20 -17.32
N ASP A 204 -9.09 5.91 -18.20
CA ASP A 204 -9.16 5.58 -19.62
C ASP A 204 -8.20 6.48 -20.40
N VAL A 205 -7.29 5.86 -21.15
CA VAL A 205 -6.33 6.57 -22.02
C VAL A 205 -6.58 6.13 -23.46
N GLU A 206 -7.12 7.04 -24.26
CA GLU A 206 -7.42 6.86 -25.67
C GLU A 206 -6.37 7.56 -26.57
N GLU A 207 -6.54 7.47 -27.88
CA GLU A 207 -5.56 8.06 -28.81
C GLU A 207 -5.47 9.59 -28.71
N ASP A 208 -6.52 10.25 -28.22
CA ASP A 208 -6.62 11.70 -28.05
C ASP A 208 -6.44 12.16 -26.57
N GLY A 209 -6.02 11.27 -25.69
CA GLY A 209 -5.65 11.59 -24.31
C GLY A 209 -6.36 10.81 -23.23
N VAL A 210 -6.31 11.33 -22.00
CA VAL A 210 -7.05 10.79 -20.86
C VAL A 210 -8.50 11.25 -20.96
N THR A 211 -9.40 10.32 -21.24
CA THR A 211 -10.82 10.60 -21.48
C THR A 211 -11.71 10.42 -20.26
N ASN A 212 -11.23 9.67 -19.25
CA ASN A 212 -12.02 9.40 -18.06
C ASN A 212 -11.10 9.12 -16.84
N LEU A 213 -11.56 9.56 -15.67
CA LEU A 213 -11.03 9.20 -14.37
C LEU A 213 -12.19 8.87 -13.44
N GLN A 214 -12.19 7.69 -12.86
CA GLN A 214 -13.19 7.25 -11.89
C GLN A 214 -12.54 6.85 -10.57
N PHE A 215 -12.91 7.48 -9.48
CA PHE A 215 -12.64 7.00 -8.13
C PHE A 215 -13.68 5.96 -7.74
N ARG A 216 -13.22 4.76 -7.39
CA ARG A 216 -14.05 3.62 -7.03
C ARG A 216 -13.97 3.34 -5.54
N LYS A 217 -15.09 2.90 -4.95
CA LYS A 217 -15.19 2.42 -3.57
C LYS A 217 -15.96 1.11 -3.57
N VAL A 218 -15.28 0.02 -3.27
CA VAL A 218 -15.79 -1.35 -3.36
C VAL A 218 -16.11 -1.89 -1.99
N SER A 219 -17.32 -2.40 -1.81
CA SER A 219 -17.69 -3.10 -0.58
C SER A 219 -17.09 -4.51 -0.59
N TYR A 220 -16.59 -4.95 0.55
CA TYR A 220 -16.10 -6.31 0.76
C TYR A 220 -16.45 -6.75 2.19
N ASP A 221 -16.27 -8.02 2.50
CA ASP A 221 -16.51 -8.57 3.83
C ASP A 221 -15.31 -8.34 4.74
N TYR A 222 -15.28 -7.18 5.37
CA TYR A 222 -14.17 -6.80 6.24
C TYR A 222 -14.13 -7.61 7.56
N GLU A 223 -15.26 -8.20 7.97
CA GLU A 223 -15.27 -9.13 9.12
C GLU A 223 -14.61 -10.47 8.75
N ALA A 224 -14.78 -10.93 7.51
CA ALA A 224 -14.05 -12.10 7.02
C ALA A 224 -12.54 -11.85 7.00
N GLU A 225 -12.09 -10.64 6.63
CA GLU A 225 -10.68 -10.24 6.71
C GLU A 225 -10.14 -10.31 8.15
N LEU A 226 -10.89 -9.80 9.13
CA LEU A 226 -10.50 -9.86 10.53
C LEU A 226 -10.47 -11.31 11.06
N GLN A 227 -11.37 -12.16 10.56
CA GLN A 227 -11.36 -13.58 10.92
C GLN A 227 -10.16 -14.30 10.30
N ASP A 228 -9.82 -14.02 9.03
CA ASP A 228 -8.63 -14.53 8.36
C ASP A 228 -7.34 -14.15 9.10
N ALA A 229 -7.26 -12.89 9.55
CA ALA A 229 -6.13 -12.41 10.36
C ALA A 229 -5.94 -13.22 11.65
N LYS A 230 -7.05 -13.56 12.32
CA LYS A 230 -7.03 -14.41 13.53
C LYS A 230 -6.63 -15.86 13.20
N ASP A 231 -7.22 -16.43 12.17
CA ASP A 231 -6.99 -17.82 11.76
C ASP A 231 -5.55 -18.05 11.30
N LYS A 232 -4.95 -17.04 10.67
CA LYS A 232 -3.53 -17.02 10.27
C LYS A 232 -2.55 -16.70 11.40
N GLY A 233 -3.07 -16.32 12.59
CA GLY A 233 -2.25 -15.98 13.74
C GLY A 233 -1.46 -14.70 13.58
N LEU A 234 -2.06 -13.66 12.95
CA LEU A 234 -1.42 -12.36 12.76
C LEU A 234 -0.92 -11.80 14.10
N PRO A 235 0.38 -11.47 14.25
CA PRO A 235 0.88 -10.80 15.44
C PRO A 235 0.23 -9.45 15.65
N PHE A 236 0.11 -9.01 16.91
CA PHE A 236 -0.53 -7.73 17.26
C PHE A 236 -1.99 -7.63 16.80
N ILE A 237 -2.71 -8.74 16.78
CA ILE A 237 -4.08 -8.83 16.25
C ILE A 237 -5.03 -7.79 16.88
N GLU A 238 -4.88 -7.48 18.18
CA GLU A 238 -5.71 -6.47 18.84
C GLU A 238 -5.49 -5.07 18.24
N MET A 239 -4.26 -4.75 17.87
CA MET A 239 -3.95 -3.47 17.22
C MET A 239 -4.51 -3.42 15.79
N TYR A 240 -4.46 -4.56 15.08
CA TYR A 240 -5.04 -4.68 13.75
C TYR A 240 -6.57 -4.54 13.80
N GLU A 241 -7.25 -5.20 14.75
CA GLU A 241 -8.70 -5.04 14.94
C GLU A 241 -9.09 -3.60 15.29
N GLU A 242 -8.35 -2.93 16.20
CA GLU A 242 -8.57 -1.53 16.56
C GLU A 242 -8.40 -0.61 15.34
N LEU A 243 -7.33 -0.83 14.56
CA LEU A 243 -7.10 -0.11 13.32
C LEU A 243 -8.26 -0.27 12.33
N ARG A 244 -8.74 -1.51 12.13
CA ARG A 244 -9.79 -1.81 11.15
C ARG A 244 -11.17 -1.32 11.57
N ARG A 245 -11.49 -1.37 12.87
CA ARG A 245 -12.80 -0.99 13.39
C ARG A 245 -12.94 0.50 13.72
N GLU A 246 -11.83 1.11 14.17
CA GLU A 246 -11.84 2.44 14.77
C GLU A 246 -10.97 3.46 14.03
N ASP A 247 -10.30 3.06 12.94
CA ASP A 247 -9.29 3.85 12.20
C ASP A 247 -8.16 4.36 13.11
N ASN A 248 -7.85 3.61 14.20
CA ASN A 248 -6.89 4.01 15.22
C ASN A 248 -5.57 3.26 15.05
N TYR A 249 -4.63 3.87 14.35
CA TYR A 249 -3.28 3.31 14.19
C TYR A 249 -2.41 3.60 15.42
N ARG A 250 -2.05 2.54 16.15
CA ARG A 250 -1.29 2.60 17.40
C ARG A 250 0.19 2.18 17.27
N GLY A 251 0.69 1.96 16.07
CA GLY A 251 2.07 1.50 15.82
C GLY A 251 3.17 2.46 16.30
N HIS A 252 2.83 3.69 16.69
CA HIS A 252 3.77 4.64 17.30
C HIS A 252 3.73 4.67 18.84
N ASN A 253 2.84 3.89 19.46
CA ASN A 253 2.71 3.84 20.92
C ASN A 253 3.72 2.84 21.51
N LYS A 254 4.94 3.29 21.80
CA LYS A 254 6.03 2.45 22.32
C LYS A 254 5.70 1.75 23.64
N GLU A 255 4.91 2.37 24.52
CA GLU A 255 4.50 1.77 25.79
C GLU A 255 3.56 0.59 25.56
N LEU A 256 2.58 0.76 24.67
CA LEU A 256 1.67 -0.33 24.27
C LEU A 256 2.45 -1.47 23.64
N LEU A 257 3.31 -1.15 22.67
CA LEU A 257 4.13 -2.15 21.97
C LEU A 257 5.03 -2.94 22.94
N ALA A 258 5.72 -2.26 23.87
CA ALA A 258 6.53 -2.92 24.87
C ALA A 258 5.70 -3.87 25.76
N SER A 259 4.47 -3.46 26.12
CA SER A 259 3.54 -4.31 26.87
C SER A 259 3.10 -5.55 26.08
N LEU A 260 2.79 -5.38 24.78
CA LEU A 260 2.38 -6.49 23.91
C LEU A 260 3.55 -7.43 23.60
N ASN A 261 4.75 -6.90 23.33
CA ASN A 261 5.95 -7.69 23.12
C ASN A 261 6.20 -8.62 24.32
N LYS A 262 6.13 -8.07 25.53
CA LYS A 262 6.27 -8.85 26.75
C LYS A 262 5.12 -9.84 26.98
N LYS A 263 3.87 -9.41 26.72
CA LYS A 263 2.66 -10.25 26.91
C LYS A 263 2.70 -11.52 26.07
N TYR A 264 3.13 -11.38 24.81
CA TYR A 264 3.14 -12.47 23.84
C TYR A 264 4.50 -13.14 23.65
N GLY A 265 5.55 -12.62 24.28
CA GLY A 265 6.92 -13.16 24.17
C GLY A 265 7.59 -12.83 22.84
N TYR A 266 7.13 -11.80 22.13
CA TYR A 266 7.67 -11.40 20.82
C TYR A 266 9.14 -11.00 20.90
N ASP A 267 9.61 -10.45 22.02
CA ASP A 267 11.03 -10.17 22.27
C ASP A 267 11.92 -11.42 22.07
N GLN A 268 11.41 -12.60 22.48
CA GLN A 268 12.14 -13.85 22.30
C GLN A 268 11.99 -14.43 20.90
N ASP A 269 10.82 -14.32 20.32
CA ASP A 269 10.54 -14.81 18.96
C ASP A 269 11.45 -14.12 17.94
N VAL A 270 11.48 -12.78 17.98
CA VAL A 270 12.29 -11.99 17.04
C VAL A 270 13.80 -12.16 17.28
N LYS A 271 14.24 -12.48 18.50
CA LYS A 271 15.65 -12.73 18.75
C LYS A 271 16.17 -13.91 17.93
N ASN A 272 15.43 -15.00 17.89
CA ASN A 272 15.81 -16.17 17.10
C ASN A 272 15.78 -15.86 15.59
N PHE A 273 14.82 -15.03 15.15
CA PHE A 273 14.73 -14.58 13.77
C PHE A 273 15.89 -13.64 13.41
N TYR A 274 16.22 -12.71 14.27
CA TYR A 274 17.34 -11.79 14.10
C TYR A 274 18.69 -12.52 14.04
N ASP A 275 18.92 -13.49 14.94
CA ASP A 275 20.13 -14.32 14.95
C ASP A 275 20.25 -15.17 13.65
N PHE A 276 19.15 -15.46 12.99
CA PHE A 276 19.14 -16.15 11.70
C PHE A 276 19.49 -15.22 10.52
N LEU A 277 19.11 -13.94 10.58
CA LEU A 277 19.38 -12.94 9.53
C LEU A 277 20.84 -12.42 9.59
N SER A 278 21.43 -12.33 10.81
CA SER A 278 22.80 -11.86 11.05
C SER A 278 23.86 -12.93 10.84
#